data_233ee4a0ec0b9672bf4b175c3a0d63a3
#
_entry.id   233ee4a0ec0b9672bf4b175c3a0d63a3
#
_cell.length_a   1.000
_cell.length_b   1.000
_cell.length_c   1.000
_cell.angle_alpha   90.00
_cell.angle_beta   90.00
_cell.angle_gamma   90.00
#
_symmetry.space_group_name_H-M   'P 1'
#
loop_
_entity.id
_entity.type
_entity.pdbx_description
1 polymer ?
#
loop_
_entity_poly.entity_id
_entity_poly.type
_entity_poly.pdbx_seq_one_letter_code
_entity_poly.pdbx_strand_id
1 'polypeptide(L)'
;RDIGVTGVQTCALPIFDLSPADVAAICDRRSGIGADGILRAVAADRVPEWDGPGGIWFMDYRNADGSIAEMCGNGLRVFLRHLAEQGLVDDTADVPIATRAGLRTGRFLRDGRISTTMGPVTTGDPVTIALPGHAWTATSANVGNPHAVVRLGSEGELAGLDLGTAPTWTPLEAYPDGVNVEFYVQRTADRIHLRVHERGVGETPSCGTGVVAAAAVACPGGRCIVRVLGGELEVDLTGPEAVLTGPAVIVASGEYRLAEGDAA
;
A
#
# COMPACT_ATOMS: atom_id res chain seq x y z
N ARG A 1 10.06 -19.09 3.57
CA ARG A 1 10.39 -17.86 4.27
C ARG A 1 9.79 -16.73 3.45
N ASP A 2 8.54 -16.43 3.75
CA ASP A 2 7.81 -15.35 3.11
C ASP A 2 8.16 -14.06 3.84
N ILE A 3 9.20 -13.38 3.37
CA ILE A 3 9.52 -12.04 3.81
C ILE A 3 9.02 -11.10 2.73
N GLY A 4 7.77 -10.68 2.85
CA GLY A 4 7.28 -9.51 2.16
C GLY A 4 7.94 -8.28 2.76
N VAL A 5 9.16 -7.98 2.32
CA VAL A 5 9.87 -6.79 2.77
C VAL A 5 9.36 -5.61 1.96
N THR A 6 8.39 -4.93 2.49
CA THR A 6 8.28 -3.50 2.24
C THR A 6 9.31 -2.86 3.17
N GLY A 7 10.46 -2.46 2.63
CA GLY A 7 11.46 -1.74 3.39
C GLY A 7 10.91 -0.38 3.75
N VAL A 8 10.36 -0.26 4.96
CA VAL A 8 9.86 1.00 5.50
C VAL A 8 10.82 1.42 6.59
N GLN A 9 11.41 2.59 6.40
CA GLN A 9 12.23 3.20 7.43
C GLN A 9 11.46 4.32 8.10
N THR A 10 11.34 4.24 9.41
CA THR A 10 10.77 5.29 10.24
C THR A 10 11.88 6.03 10.95
N CYS A 11 12.00 7.33 10.69
CA CYS A 11 12.78 8.26 11.50
C CYS A 11 11.81 9.06 12.37
N ALA A 12 11.82 8.80 13.67
CA ALA A 12 11.09 9.59 14.64
C ALA A 12 11.97 10.73 15.16
N LEU A 13 12.20 11.77 14.35
CA LEU A 13 12.77 13.02 14.81
C LEU A 13 12.01 14.22 14.23
N PRO A 14 11.58 15.17 15.08
CA PRO A 14 10.64 16.22 14.68
C PRO A 14 11.24 17.39 13.90
N ILE A 15 12.49 17.35 13.45
CA ILE A 15 13.20 18.52 12.91
C ILE A 15 13.94 18.24 11.60
N PHE A 16 14.02 16.98 11.15
CA PHE A 16 14.80 16.65 9.97
C PHE A 16 13.89 16.53 8.74
N ASP A 17 13.99 17.48 7.82
CA ASP A 17 13.34 17.36 6.52
C ASP A 17 14.30 16.65 5.56
N LEU A 18 13.88 15.50 5.03
CA LEU A 18 14.63 14.74 4.05
C LEU A 18 14.37 15.34 2.66
N SER A 19 15.43 15.73 1.95
CA SER A 19 15.29 16.08 0.54
C SER A 19 14.92 14.82 -0.29
N PRO A 20 14.34 15.00 -1.49
CA PRO A 20 14.12 13.85 -2.39
C PRO A 20 15.41 13.07 -2.70
N ALA A 21 16.56 13.74 -2.77
CA ALA A 21 17.85 13.11 -2.99
C ALA A 21 18.29 12.25 -1.80
N ASP A 22 18.06 12.71 -0.56
CA ASP A 22 18.34 11.93 0.65
C ASP A 22 17.48 10.65 0.69
N VAL A 23 16.19 10.78 0.39
CA VAL A 23 15.27 9.64 0.31
C VAL A 23 15.75 8.63 -0.73
N ALA A 24 16.11 9.10 -1.93
CA ALA A 24 16.60 8.24 -2.99
C ALA A 24 17.93 7.55 -2.59
N ALA A 25 18.83 8.26 -1.93
CA ALA A 25 20.10 7.69 -1.44
C ALA A 25 19.88 6.61 -0.37
N ILE A 26 18.96 6.84 0.57
CA ILE A 26 18.62 5.84 1.60
C ILE A 26 17.95 4.61 0.98
N CYS A 27 17.06 4.82 0.02
CA CYS A 27 16.29 3.76 -0.63
C CYS A 27 17.08 2.98 -1.68
N ASP A 28 18.25 3.46 -2.11
CA ASP A 28 19.06 2.75 -3.09
C ASP A 28 19.48 1.37 -2.57
N ARG A 29 19.18 0.32 -3.37
CA ARG A 29 19.39 -1.08 -2.97
C ARG A 29 20.85 -1.55 -3.03
N ARG A 30 21.76 -0.72 -3.53
CA ARG A 30 23.19 -1.03 -3.68
C ARG A 30 24.08 -0.18 -2.78
N SER A 31 23.75 1.09 -2.63
CA SER A 31 24.56 2.06 -1.90
C SER A 31 23.89 2.57 -0.61
N GLY A 32 22.57 2.40 -0.47
CA GLY A 32 21.79 2.76 0.70
C GLY A 32 21.35 1.56 1.53
N ILE A 33 20.28 1.73 2.30
CA ILE A 33 19.62 0.65 3.06
C ILE A 33 18.82 -0.27 2.13
N GLY A 34 18.24 0.30 1.07
CA GLY A 34 17.39 -0.40 0.11
C GLY A 34 15.96 -0.54 0.62
N ALA A 35 15.07 0.29 0.09
CA ALA A 35 13.66 0.31 0.48
C ALA A 35 12.77 0.73 -0.70
N ASP A 36 11.47 0.42 -0.61
CA ASP A 36 10.47 0.92 -1.57
C ASP A 36 10.04 2.36 -1.25
N GLY A 37 10.40 2.86 -0.07
CA GLY A 37 10.12 4.22 0.38
C GLY A 37 10.42 4.41 1.86
N ILE A 38 10.18 5.64 2.33
CA ILE A 38 10.38 6.05 3.71
C ILE A 38 9.05 6.49 4.31
N LEU A 39 8.78 6.06 5.54
CA LEU A 39 7.71 6.59 6.37
C LEU A 39 8.35 7.42 7.49
N ARG A 40 8.03 8.70 7.54
CA ARG A 40 8.47 9.60 8.60
C ARG A 40 7.33 9.84 9.58
N ALA A 41 7.59 9.63 10.87
CA ALA A 41 6.64 9.95 11.92
C ALA A 41 6.77 11.45 12.29
N VAL A 42 5.72 12.21 12.03
CA VAL A 42 5.65 13.65 12.32
C VAL A 42 4.42 13.92 13.18
N ALA A 43 4.51 14.83 14.16
CA ALA A 43 3.31 15.27 14.86
C ALA A 43 2.40 16.02 13.87
N ALA A 44 1.13 15.64 13.80
CA ALA A 44 0.19 16.20 12.82
C ALA A 44 0.08 17.73 12.91
N ASP A 45 0.18 18.29 14.11
CA ASP A 45 0.19 19.74 14.35
C ASP A 45 1.35 20.49 13.68
N ARG A 46 2.36 19.76 13.17
CA ARG A 46 3.53 20.34 12.48
C ARG A 46 3.47 20.18 10.96
N VAL A 47 2.41 19.60 10.45
CA VAL A 47 2.22 19.35 9.01
C VAL A 47 1.28 20.41 8.45
N PRO A 48 1.77 21.39 7.66
CA PRO A 48 0.96 22.52 7.20
C PRO A 48 -0.25 22.15 6.35
N GLU A 49 -0.14 21.03 5.61
CA GLU A 49 -1.23 20.52 4.75
C GLU A 49 -2.29 19.73 5.52
N TRP A 50 -2.10 19.48 6.84
CA TRP A 50 -3.08 18.77 7.66
C TRP A 50 -4.03 19.73 8.36
N ASP A 51 -5.33 19.59 8.09
CA ASP A 51 -6.41 20.42 8.65
C ASP A 51 -7.32 19.63 9.63
N GLY A 52 -6.98 18.36 9.90
CA GLY A 52 -7.73 17.46 10.79
C GLY A 52 -7.33 17.60 12.27
N PRO A 53 -7.69 16.58 13.10
CA PRO A 53 -7.38 16.59 14.52
C PRO A 53 -5.90 16.74 14.83
N GLY A 54 -5.58 17.56 15.83
CA GLY A 54 -4.24 17.68 16.43
C GLY A 54 -3.94 16.57 17.44
N GLY A 55 -2.70 16.55 17.93
CA GLY A 55 -2.28 15.61 18.97
C GLY A 55 -2.16 14.15 18.51
N ILE A 56 -2.14 13.90 17.19
CA ILE A 56 -1.96 12.58 16.58
C ILE A 56 -0.70 12.54 15.72
N TRP A 57 -0.31 11.35 15.28
CA TRP A 57 0.82 11.17 14.38
C TRP A 57 0.38 11.29 12.92
N PHE A 58 1.21 11.94 12.11
CA PHE A 58 1.09 12.02 10.66
C PHE A 58 2.10 11.07 10.01
N MET A 59 1.63 10.23 9.11
CA MET A 59 2.46 9.37 8.30
C MET A 59 2.92 10.12 7.04
N ASP A 60 4.11 10.73 7.08
CA ASP A 60 4.72 11.33 5.90
C ASP A 60 5.41 10.26 5.06
N TYR A 61 4.73 9.81 4.00
CA TYR A 61 5.22 8.77 3.11
C TYR A 61 5.89 9.37 1.87
N ARG A 62 7.10 8.89 1.59
CA ARG A 62 7.89 9.20 0.41
C ARG A 62 8.24 7.92 -0.34
N ASN A 63 8.00 7.89 -1.65
CA ASN A 63 8.47 6.80 -2.52
C ASN A 63 10.00 6.76 -2.58
N ALA A 64 10.58 5.67 -3.10
CA ALA A 64 12.03 5.49 -3.19
C ALA A 64 12.75 6.56 -4.03
N ASP A 65 12.06 7.22 -4.95
CA ASP A 65 12.57 8.34 -5.75
C ASP A 65 12.47 9.71 -5.05
N GLY A 66 11.95 9.74 -3.80
CA GLY A 66 11.73 10.94 -3.01
C GLY A 66 10.41 11.66 -3.30
N SER A 67 9.61 11.20 -4.26
CA SER A 67 8.29 11.78 -4.52
C SER A 67 7.33 11.54 -3.36
N ILE A 68 6.43 12.49 -3.14
CA ILE A 68 5.41 12.41 -2.09
C ILE A 68 4.33 11.43 -2.53
N ALA A 69 3.93 10.54 -1.62
CA ALA A 69 2.80 9.65 -1.79
C ALA A 69 1.70 9.93 -0.77
N GLU A 70 0.45 9.73 -1.17
CA GLU A 70 -0.71 10.07 -0.35
C GLU A 70 -0.91 9.05 0.78
N MET A 71 -0.82 7.74 0.45
CA MET A 71 -1.08 6.66 1.39
C MET A 71 -0.50 5.34 0.87
N CYS A 72 -0.10 4.47 1.81
CA CYS A 72 0.31 3.09 1.54
C CYS A 72 -0.26 2.18 2.64
N GLY A 73 -1.13 1.24 2.28
CA GLY A 73 -1.76 0.34 3.24
C GLY A 73 -0.77 -0.56 3.97
N ASN A 74 0.25 -1.07 3.28
CA ASN A 74 1.34 -1.83 3.89
C ASN A 74 2.17 -0.95 4.81
N GLY A 75 2.51 0.26 4.34
CA GLY A 75 3.26 1.25 5.09
C GLY A 75 2.54 1.67 6.37
N LEU A 76 1.22 1.87 6.32
CA LEU A 76 0.44 2.26 7.50
C LEU A 76 0.50 1.21 8.62
N ARG A 77 0.46 -0.09 8.29
CA ARG A 77 0.62 -1.15 9.30
C ARG A 77 2.02 -1.16 9.92
N VAL A 78 3.06 -0.98 9.10
CA VAL A 78 4.45 -0.91 9.60
C VAL A 78 4.66 0.37 10.43
N PHE A 79 4.08 1.48 10.02
CA PHE A 79 4.10 2.74 10.77
C PHE A 79 3.50 2.59 12.17
N LEU A 80 2.32 1.98 12.27
CA LEU A 80 1.67 1.66 13.55
C LEU A 80 2.54 0.75 14.41
N ARG A 81 3.12 -0.31 13.84
CA ARG A 81 4.04 -1.20 14.55
C ARG A 81 5.21 -0.44 15.14
N HIS A 82 5.83 0.44 14.34
CA HIS A 82 6.93 1.27 14.80
C HIS A 82 6.50 2.20 15.96
N LEU A 83 5.39 2.90 15.82
CA LEU A 83 4.91 3.80 16.88
C LEU A 83 4.67 3.05 18.20
N ALA A 84 4.08 1.85 18.14
CA ALA A 84 3.84 1.03 19.32
C ALA A 84 5.16 0.54 19.95
N GLU A 85 6.12 0.05 19.15
CA GLU A 85 7.43 -0.38 19.65
C GLU A 85 8.24 0.76 20.29
N GLN A 86 8.00 2.01 19.86
CA GLN A 86 8.61 3.20 20.46
C GLN A 86 7.80 3.73 21.66
N GLY A 87 6.67 3.11 22.03
CA GLY A 87 5.80 3.59 23.10
C GLY A 87 5.12 4.92 22.82
N LEU A 88 4.96 5.28 21.55
CA LEU A 88 4.39 6.55 21.08
C LEU A 88 2.86 6.49 20.94
N VAL A 89 2.28 5.31 20.93
CA VAL A 89 0.84 5.05 20.88
C VAL A 89 0.45 3.91 21.81
N ASP A 90 -0.80 3.90 22.25
CA ASP A 90 -1.39 2.79 23.00
C ASP A 90 -1.89 1.72 22.03
N ASP A 91 -1.26 0.55 22.02
CA ASP A 91 -1.60 -0.58 21.16
C ASP A 91 -2.83 -1.37 21.62
N THR A 92 -3.42 -1.00 22.78
CA THR A 92 -4.66 -1.59 23.30
C THR A 92 -5.92 -0.87 22.80
N ALA A 93 -5.78 0.32 22.19
CA ALA A 93 -6.85 1.17 21.70
C ALA A 93 -6.78 1.35 20.18
N ASP A 94 -7.80 1.95 19.61
CA ASP A 94 -7.79 2.42 18.23
C ASP A 94 -6.85 3.62 18.10
N VAL A 95 -5.94 3.57 17.13
CA VAL A 95 -4.90 4.57 16.91
C VAL A 95 -5.26 5.40 15.67
N PRO A 96 -5.65 6.67 15.82
CA PRO A 96 -5.85 7.58 14.70
C PRO A 96 -4.50 8.01 14.12
N ILE A 97 -4.37 7.94 12.79
CA ILE A 97 -3.19 8.38 12.04
C ILE A 97 -3.62 9.33 10.95
N ALA A 98 -3.01 10.51 10.92
CA ALA A 98 -3.14 11.45 9.84
C ALA A 98 -2.31 11.01 8.62
N THR A 99 -2.89 11.10 7.44
CA THR A 99 -2.23 10.83 6.15
C THR A 99 -2.66 11.87 5.11
N ARG A 100 -1.96 11.98 3.99
CA ARG A 100 -2.40 12.86 2.88
C ARG A 100 -3.71 12.40 2.24
N ALA A 101 -4.07 11.12 2.40
CA ALA A 101 -5.37 10.60 1.98
C ALA A 101 -6.45 10.75 3.08
N GLY A 102 -6.21 11.57 4.12
CA GLY A 102 -7.12 11.81 5.23
C GLY A 102 -6.81 10.96 6.47
N LEU A 103 -7.72 11.03 7.44
CA LEU A 103 -7.62 10.28 8.70
C LEU A 103 -7.78 8.78 8.44
N ARG A 104 -6.93 7.98 9.07
CA ARG A 104 -7.02 6.52 9.09
C ARG A 104 -7.00 6.04 10.53
N THR A 105 -7.55 4.86 10.77
CA THR A 105 -7.54 4.24 12.09
C THR A 105 -6.84 2.90 12.01
N GLY A 106 -5.91 2.67 12.91
CA GLY A 106 -5.24 1.39 13.09
C GLY A 106 -5.68 0.71 14.38
N ARG A 107 -5.65 -0.63 14.37
CA ARG A 107 -5.94 -1.46 15.54
C ARG A 107 -5.01 -2.66 15.59
N PHE A 108 -4.41 -2.91 16.74
CA PHE A 108 -3.61 -4.11 16.98
C PHE A 108 -4.51 -5.29 17.36
N LEU A 109 -4.30 -6.43 16.74
CA LEU A 109 -5.08 -7.64 16.99
C LEU A 109 -4.30 -8.59 17.91
N ARG A 110 -5.04 -9.45 18.63
CA ARG A 110 -4.45 -10.41 19.59
C ARG A 110 -3.49 -11.40 18.95
N ASP A 111 -3.63 -11.66 17.66
CA ASP A 111 -2.75 -12.56 16.90
C ASP A 111 -1.50 -11.85 16.34
N GLY A 112 -1.28 -10.59 16.70
CA GLY A 112 -0.15 -9.77 16.29
C GLY A 112 -0.31 -9.08 14.94
N ARG A 113 -1.40 -9.33 14.20
CA ARG A 113 -1.72 -8.58 12.97
C ARG A 113 -2.20 -7.18 13.32
N ILE A 114 -2.21 -6.32 12.32
CA ILE A 114 -2.71 -4.95 12.43
C ILE A 114 -3.78 -4.75 11.36
N SER A 115 -4.93 -4.22 11.77
CA SER A 115 -5.99 -3.76 10.87
C SER A 115 -5.91 -2.25 10.69
N THR A 116 -6.20 -1.77 9.49
CA THR A 116 -6.21 -0.33 9.16
C THR A 116 -7.39 0.01 8.28
N THR A 117 -8.05 1.14 8.53
CA THR A 117 -9.05 1.65 7.60
C THR A 117 -8.39 2.13 6.32
N MET A 118 -9.02 1.86 5.18
CA MET A 118 -8.52 2.21 3.84
C MET A 118 -9.38 3.28 3.17
N GLY A 119 -10.45 3.72 3.84
CA GLY A 119 -11.46 4.61 3.28
C GLY A 119 -12.53 3.85 2.47
N PRO A 120 -13.43 4.61 1.84
CA PRO A 120 -14.47 4.01 1.00
C PRO A 120 -13.86 3.40 -0.26
N VAL A 121 -14.47 2.31 -0.74
CA VAL A 121 -14.15 1.72 -2.04
C VAL A 121 -15.37 1.76 -2.94
N THR A 122 -15.18 2.14 -4.19
CA THR A 122 -16.22 2.14 -5.21
C THR A 122 -15.82 1.28 -6.38
N THR A 123 -16.79 0.61 -6.99
CA THR A 123 -16.61 -0.09 -8.26
C THR A 123 -17.34 0.66 -9.36
N GLY A 124 -16.82 0.62 -10.58
CA GLY A 124 -17.33 1.36 -11.73
C GLY A 124 -17.46 0.51 -12.97
N ASP A 125 -17.53 1.18 -14.11
CA ASP A 125 -17.76 0.58 -15.41
C ASP A 125 -16.64 -0.39 -15.83
N PRO A 126 -16.99 -1.40 -16.65
CA PRO A 126 -16.00 -2.31 -17.19
C PRO A 126 -15.07 -1.60 -18.19
N VAL A 127 -13.81 -2.02 -18.17
CA VAL A 127 -12.79 -1.59 -19.15
C VAL A 127 -12.11 -2.82 -19.72
N THR A 128 -11.46 -2.69 -20.89
CA THR A 128 -10.62 -3.75 -21.43
C THR A 128 -9.19 -3.54 -20.99
N ILE A 129 -8.58 -4.56 -20.39
CA ILE A 129 -7.14 -4.62 -20.06
C ILE A 129 -6.48 -5.61 -20.99
N ALA A 130 -5.33 -5.26 -21.56
CA ALA A 130 -4.59 -6.15 -22.44
C ALA A 130 -3.11 -6.24 -22.07
N LEU A 131 -2.58 -7.45 -22.22
CA LEU A 131 -1.15 -7.81 -22.27
C LEU A 131 -0.86 -8.45 -23.63
N PRO A 132 0.40 -8.57 -24.08
CA PRO A 132 0.72 -9.19 -25.36
C PRO A 132 0.03 -10.55 -25.55
N GLY A 133 -0.80 -10.65 -26.59
CA GLY A 133 -1.52 -11.86 -26.94
C GLY A 133 -2.82 -12.14 -26.15
N HIS A 134 -3.17 -11.31 -25.18
CA HIS A 134 -4.34 -11.51 -24.34
C HIS A 134 -5.08 -10.20 -24.04
N ALA A 135 -6.40 -10.29 -23.92
CA ALA A 135 -7.23 -9.18 -23.47
C ALA A 135 -8.37 -9.71 -22.58
N TRP A 136 -8.70 -8.95 -21.54
CA TRP A 136 -9.74 -9.28 -20.57
C TRP A 136 -10.66 -8.10 -20.30
N THR A 137 -11.89 -8.38 -19.92
CA THR A 137 -12.75 -7.39 -19.29
C THR A 137 -12.38 -7.27 -17.81
N ALA A 138 -12.07 -6.06 -17.38
CA ALA A 138 -11.81 -5.72 -15.99
C ALA A 138 -12.96 -4.88 -15.41
N THR A 139 -13.19 -4.96 -14.12
CA THR A 139 -14.05 -4.03 -13.38
C THR A 139 -13.19 -2.89 -12.85
N SER A 140 -13.59 -1.65 -13.12
CA SER A 140 -12.94 -0.48 -12.51
C SER A 140 -13.21 -0.44 -11.01
N ALA A 141 -12.22 -0.03 -10.22
CA ALA A 141 -12.39 0.23 -8.79
C ALA A 141 -11.58 1.46 -8.38
N ASN A 142 -12.02 2.13 -7.32
CA ASN A 142 -11.32 3.28 -6.75
C ASN A 142 -11.25 3.14 -5.23
N VAL A 143 -10.02 3.23 -4.70
CA VAL A 143 -9.68 3.16 -3.26
C VAL A 143 -8.89 4.44 -2.86
N GLY A 144 -9.24 5.58 -3.47
CA GLY A 144 -8.45 6.81 -3.44
C GLY A 144 -7.50 6.93 -4.63
N ASN A 145 -7.22 5.83 -5.33
CA ASN A 145 -6.47 5.74 -6.57
C ASN A 145 -7.13 4.73 -7.52
N PRO A 146 -6.88 4.82 -8.85
CA PRO A 146 -7.55 3.98 -9.83
C PRO A 146 -6.98 2.56 -9.89
N HIS A 147 -7.90 1.59 -10.02
CA HIS A 147 -7.64 0.17 -10.17
C HIS A 147 -8.49 -0.44 -11.29
N ALA A 148 -7.94 -1.44 -11.97
CA ALA A 148 -8.66 -2.28 -12.94
C ALA A 148 -8.49 -3.75 -12.54
N VAL A 149 -9.59 -4.40 -12.16
CA VAL A 149 -9.60 -5.73 -11.56
C VAL A 149 -10.06 -6.77 -12.58
N VAL A 150 -9.17 -7.68 -12.95
CA VAL A 150 -9.37 -8.76 -13.92
C VAL A 150 -9.57 -10.08 -13.19
N ARG A 151 -10.68 -10.76 -13.48
CA ARG A 151 -10.89 -12.14 -13.03
C ARG A 151 -10.36 -13.12 -14.06
N LEU A 152 -9.50 -14.04 -13.64
CA LEU A 152 -8.94 -15.11 -14.47
C LEU A 152 -9.63 -16.45 -14.19
N GLY A 153 -9.52 -17.37 -15.14
CA GLY A 153 -10.14 -18.68 -15.08
C GLY A 153 -9.37 -19.72 -14.26
N SER A 154 -8.05 -19.57 -14.11
CA SER A 154 -7.22 -20.59 -13.47
C SER A 154 -5.93 -20.02 -12.85
N GLU A 155 -5.38 -20.78 -11.89
CA GLU A 155 -4.05 -20.52 -11.31
C GLU A 155 -2.92 -20.57 -12.35
N GLY A 156 -3.04 -21.47 -13.34
CA GLY A 156 -2.06 -21.56 -14.42
C GLY A 156 -2.03 -20.29 -15.27
N GLU A 157 -3.20 -19.71 -15.54
CA GLU A 157 -3.31 -18.42 -16.22
C GLU A 157 -2.69 -17.30 -15.40
N LEU A 158 -3.02 -17.22 -14.10
CA LEU A 158 -2.45 -16.24 -13.18
C LEU A 158 -0.92 -16.36 -13.09
N ALA A 159 -0.41 -17.56 -12.92
CA ALA A 159 1.04 -17.80 -12.82
C ALA A 159 1.79 -17.53 -14.12
N GLY A 160 1.14 -17.70 -15.26
CA GLY A 160 1.73 -17.49 -16.59
C GLY A 160 1.79 -16.05 -17.05
N LEU A 161 1.21 -15.09 -16.31
CA LEU A 161 1.24 -13.67 -16.69
C LEU A 161 2.66 -13.10 -16.60
N ASP A 162 3.08 -12.37 -17.62
CA ASP A 162 4.25 -11.49 -17.58
C ASP A 162 3.82 -10.09 -17.15
N LEU A 163 3.86 -9.82 -15.84
CA LEU A 163 3.53 -8.51 -15.27
C LEU A 163 4.74 -7.57 -15.18
N GLY A 164 5.90 -7.95 -15.70
CA GLY A 164 6.98 -7.02 -16.02
C GLY A 164 6.64 -6.13 -17.21
N THR A 165 5.77 -6.60 -18.10
CA THR A 165 5.22 -5.81 -19.21
C THR A 165 4.02 -5.00 -18.71
N ALA A 166 4.02 -3.69 -18.99
CA ALA A 166 2.93 -2.81 -18.60
C ALA A 166 1.64 -3.16 -19.36
N PRO A 167 0.50 -3.38 -18.67
CA PRO A 167 -0.79 -3.54 -19.31
C PRO A 167 -1.25 -2.28 -20.05
N THR A 168 -2.02 -2.46 -21.10
CA THR A 168 -2.74 -1.37 -21.78
C THR A 168 -4.23 -1.46 -21.50
N TRP A 169 -4.96 -0.35 -21.69
CA TRP A 169 -6.39 -0.30 -21.41
C TRP A 169 -7.17 0.44 -22.51
N THR A 170 -8.44 0.12 -22.60
CA THR A 170 -9.38 0.76 -23.52
C THR A 170 -10.74 0.91 -22.82
N PRO A 171 -11.36 2.12 -22.84
CA PRO A 171 -10.88 3.32 -23.51
C PRO A 171 -9.72 4.01 -22.75
N LEU A 172 -8.85 4.73 -23.44
CA LEU A 172 -7.68 5.40 -22.82
C LEU A 172 -8.10 6.48 -21.81
N GLU A 173 -9.24 7.11 -22.06
CA GLU A 173 -9.80 8.16 -21.21
C GLU A 173 -10.24 7.66 -19.82
N ALA A 174 -10.40 6.34 -19.66
CA ALA A 174 -10.75 5.75 -18.36
C ALA A 174 -9.66 5.98 -17.31
N TYR A 175 -8.40 6.02 -17.76
CA TYR A 175 -7.25 6.19 -16.87
C TYR A 175 -6.17 7.07 -17.52
N PRO A 176 -6.39 8.40 -17.61
CA PRO A 176 -5.48 9.31 -18.31
C PRO A 176 -4.07 9.33 -17.70
N ASP A 177 -3.98 9.15 -16.37
CA ASP A 177 -2.72 9.14 -15.62
C ASP A 177 -2.20 7.73 -15.29
N GLY A 178 -2.79 6.68 -15.92
CA GLY A 178 -2.45 5.29 -15.66
C GLY A 178 -3.27 4.66 -14.53
N VAL A 179 -3.12 3.34 -14.38
CA VAL A 179 -3.95 2.50 -13.51
C VAL A 179 -3.13 1.36 -12.92
N ASN A 180 -3.45 0.95 -11.69
CA ASN A 180 -2.99 -0.32 -11.13
C ASN A 180 -3.88 -1.44 -11.67
N VAL A 181 -3.29 -2.55 -12.07
CA VAL A 181 -4.05 -3.67 -12.66
C VAL A 181 -3.87 -4.91 -11.80
N GLU A 182 -4.99 -5.38 -11.28
CA GLU A 182 -5.09 -6.56 -10.42
C GLU A 182 -5.62 -7.75 -11.22
N PHE A 183 -4.88 -8.85 -11.21
CA PHE A 183 -5.31 -10.12 -11.80
C PHE A 183 -5.56 -11.13 -10.69
N TYR A 184 -6.79 -11.67 -10.60
CA TYR A 184 -7.12 -12.61 -9.53
C TYR A 184 -7.80 -13.88 -10.02
N VAL A 185 -7.64 -14.94 -9.23
CA VAL A 185 -8.38 -16.20 -9.35
C VAL A 185 -9.22 -16.41 -8.10
N GLN A 186 -10.51 -16.70 -8.29
CA GLN A 186 -11.41 -17.04 -7.19
C GLN A 186 -11.11 -18.46 -6.70
N ARG A 187 -10.82 -18.64 -5.39
CA ARG A 187 -10.55 -19.95 -4.78
C ARG A 187 -11.76 -20.52 -4.06
N THR A 188 -12.39 -19.68 -3.24
CA THR A 188 -13.63 -19.95 -2.55
C THR A 188 -14.50 -18.69 -2.59
N ALA A 189 -15.70 -18.71 -2.03
CA ALA A 189 -16.57 -17.53 -2.01
C ALA A 189 -15.93 -16.30 -1.32
N ASP A 190 -14.97 -16.54 -0.42
CA ASP A 190 -14.32 -15.55 0.43
C ASP A 190 -12.79 -15.53 0.30
N ARG A 191 -12.22 -16.20 -0.74
CA ARG A 191 -10.76 -16.27 -0.90
C ARG A 191 -10.35 -16.13 -2.36
N ILE A 192 -9.34 -15.28 -2.60
CA ILE A 192 -8.74 -15.08 -3.92
C ILE A 192 -7.22 -15.18 -3.87
N HIS A 193 -6.62 -15.53 -5.00
CA HIS A 193 -5.19 -15.35 -5.25
C HIS A 193 -5.01 -14.20 -6.24
N LEU A 194 -4.07 -13.32 -5.96
CA LEU A 194 -3.89 -12.04 -6.62
C LEU A 194 -2.44 -11.81 -7.03
N ARG A 195 -2.26 -11.27 -8.24
CA ARG A 195 -1.02 -10.60 -8.67
C ARG A 195 -1.37 -9.20 -9.16
N VAL A 196 -0.45 -8.25 -9.02
CA VAL A 196 -0.69 -6.84 -9.35
C VAL A 196 0.45 -6.27 -10.17
N HIS A 197 0.10 -5.46 -11.17
CA HIS A 197 1.01 -4.53 -11.82
C HIS A 197 0.70 -3.12 -11.32
N GLU A 198 1.59 -2.56 -10.52
CA GLU A 198 1.44 -1.19 -10.01
C GLU A 198 1.87 -0.15 -11.04
N ARG A 199 1.09 0.91 -11.14
CA ARG A 199 1.33 2.05 -12.03
C ARG A 199 2.71 2.66 -11.79
N GLY A 200 3.55 2.69 -12.84
CA GLY A 200 4.89 3.28 -12.79
C GLY A 200 5.95 2.43 -12.08
N VAL A 201 5.57 1.28 -11.51
CA VAL A 201 6.49 0.40 -10.77
C VAL A 201 6.66 -0.96 -11.44
N GLY A 202 5.57 -1.56 -11.94
CA GLY A 202 5.53 -2.92 -12.44
C GLY A 202 4.95 -3.91 -11.44
N GLU A 203 5.32 -5.19 -11.54
CA GLU A 203 4.85 -6.19 -10.58
C GLU A 203 5.47 -5.97 -9.20
N THR A 204 4.62 -5.94 -8.18
CA THR A 204 5.04 -5.84 -6.78
C THR A 204 4.52 -7.02 -5.97
N PRO A 205 5.20 -7.40 -4.87
CA PRO A 205 4.74 -8.49 -4.01
C PRO A 205 3.39 -8.24 -3.34
N SER A 206 2.99 -6.98 -3.14
CA SER A 206 1.73 -6.61 -2.48
C SER A 206 1.43 -5.12 -2.63
N CYS A 207 0.27 -4.79 -3.19
CA CYS A 207 -0.31 -3.44 -3.21
C CYS A 207 -1.53 -3.39 -2.29
N GLY A 208 -1.49 -2.59 -1.22
CA GLY A 208 -2.57 -2.54 -0.22
C GLY A 208 -3.91 -2.08 -0.79
N THR A 209 -3.92 -1.03 -1.63
CA THR A 209 -5.13 -0.54 -2.31
C THR A 209 -5.61 -1.51 -3.38
N GLY A 210 -4.69 -2.16 -4.10
CA GLY A 210 -5.01 -3.21 -5.08
C GLY A 210 -5.67 -4.44 -4.43
N VAL A 211 -5.21 -4.85 -3.25
CA VAL A 211 -5.83 -5.91 -2.46
C VAL A 211 -7.28 -5.56 -2.09
N VAL A 212 -7.53 -4.32 -1.65
CA VAL A 212 -8.88 -3.83 -1.34
C VAL A 212 -9.75 -3.75 -2.59
N ALA A 213 -9.23 -3.22 -3.71
CA ALA A 213 -9.94 -3.14 -4.98
C ALA A 213 -10.35 -4.53 -5.48
N ALA A 214 -9.41 -5.50 -5.47
CA ALA A 214 -9.69 -6.88 -5.87
C ALA A 214 -10.73 -7.55 -4.96
N ALA A 215 -10.65 -7.34 -3.64
CA ALA A 215 -11.62 -7.85 -2.68
C ALA A 215 -13.03 -7.25 -2.92
N ALA A 216 -13.13 -5.95 -3.24
CA ALA A 216 -14.40 -5.29 -3.50
C ALA A 216 -15.12 -5.87 -4.73
N VAL A 217 -14.36 -6.29 -5.74
CA VAL A 217 -14.91 -6.95 -6.94
C VAL A 217 -15.23 -8.42 -6.69
N ALA A 218 -14.35 -9.13 -5.98
CA ALA A 218 -14.47 -10.58 -5.79
C ALA A 218 -15.47 -10.99 -4.68
N CYS A 219 -15.57 -10.19 -3.62
CA CYS A 219 -16.34 -10.48 -2.39
C CYS A 219 -17.14 -9.23 -1.95
N PRO A 220 -18.01 -8.66 -2.79
CA PRO A 220 -18.67 -7.38 -2.52
C PRO A 220 -19.47 -7.40 -1.22
N GLY A 221 -19.25 -6.43 -0.34
CA GLY A 221 -19.94 -6.28 0.95
C GLY A 221 -19.62 -7.36 1.98
N GLY A 222 -18.62 -8.20 1.73
CA GLY A 222 -18.23 -9.32 2.60
C GLY A 222 -16.79 -9.19 3.13
N ARG A 223 -16.28 -10.33 3.60
CA ARG A 223 -14.87 -10.49 3.95
C ARG A 223 -14.16 -11.28 2.87
N CYS A 224 -12.92 -10.92 2.61
CA CYS A 224 -12.10 -11.57 1.60
C CYS A 224 -10.70 -11.83 2.13
N ILE A 225 -10.23 -13.05 2.00
CA ILE A 225 -8.83 -13.42 2.23
C ILE A 225 -8.12 -13.36 0.88
N VAL A 226 -7.12 -12.52 0.80
CA VAL A 226 -6.37 -12.26 -0.44
C VAL A 226 -4.94 -12.76 -0.28
N ARG A 227 -4.59 -13.78 -1.04
CA ARG A 227 -3.21 -14.27 -1.15
C ARG A 227 -2.50 -13.52 -2.27
N VAL A 228 -1.41 -12.86 -1.92
CA VAL A 228 -0.50 -12.16 -2.83
C VAL A 228 0.88 -12.81 -2.79
N LEU A 229 1.82 -12.40 -3.64
CA LEU A 229 3.20 -12.89 -3.61
C LEU A 229 3.88 -12.63 -2.25
N GLY A 230 3.56 -11.49 -1.62
CA GLY A 230 4.10 -11.07 -0.32
C GLY A 230 3.43 -11.68 0.90
N GLY A 231 2.43 -12.58 0.74
CA GLY A 231 1.76 -13.22 1.87
C GLY A 231 0.23 -13.22 1.78
N GLU A 232 -0.43 -13.19 2.92
CA GLU A 232 -1.89 -13.23 3.00
C GLU A 232 -2.43 -12.02 3.78
N LEU A 233 -3.46 -11.40 3.25
CA LEU A 233 -4.14 -10.25 3.80
C LEU A 233 -5.64 -10.54 3.91
N GLU A 234 -6.31 -9.91 4.86
CA GLU A 234 -7.76 -9.97 5.02
C GLU A 234 -8.35 -8.59 4.75
N VAL A 235 -9.43 -8.55 3.97
CA VAL A 235 -10.21 -7.33 3.71
C VAL A 235 -11.62 -7.52 4.26
N ASP A 236 -12.08 -6.57 5.06
CA ASP A 236 -13.45 -6.51 5.56
C ASP A 236 -14.16 -5.31 4.89
N LEU A 237 -15.21 -5.61 4.14
CA LEU A 237 -16.05 -4.64 3.40
C LEU A 237 -17.47 -4.57 3.97
N THR A 238 -17.69 -5.08 5.17
CA THR A 238 -19.04 -5.10 5.80
C THR A 238 -19.41 -3.75 6.40
N GLY A 239 -18.45 -2.87 6.61
CA GLY A 239 -18.62 -1.51 7.12
C GLY A 239 -18.68 -0.44 6.01
N PRO A 240 -18.79 0.84 6.39
CA PRO A 240 -18.81 1.96 5.43
C PRO A 240 -17.44 2.21 4.77
N GLU A 241 -16.37 1.76 5.39
CA GLU A 241 -15.00 1.84 4.89
C GLU A 241 -14.40 0.44 4.80
N ALA A 242 -13.54 0.23 3.84
CA ALA A 242 -12.75 -1.00 3.77
C ALA A 242 -11.74 -1.04 4.93
N VAL A 243 -11.57 -2.22 5.52
CA VAL A 243 -10.55 -2.48 6.53
C VAL A 243 -9.58 -3.55 6.01
N LEU A 244 -8.30 -3.21 5.96
CA LEU A 244 -7.23 -4.10 5.54
C LEU A 244 -6.47 -4.62 6.75
N THR A 245 -6.40 -5.94 6.91
CA THR A 245 -5.70 -6.60 8.01
C THR A 245 -4.55 -7.45 7.48
N GLY A 246 -3.39 -7.33 8.12
CA GLY A 246 -2.23 -8.13 7.75
C GLY A 246 -1.08 -8.03 8.75
N PRO A 247 0.00 -8.76 8.53
CA PRO A 247 1.20 -8.67 9.36
C PRO A 247 1.94 -7.35 9.13
N ALA A 248 2.71 -6.96 10.14
CA ALA A 248 3.73 -5.93 10.04
C ALA A 248 4.91 -6.33 10.94
N VAL A 249 6.10 -6.40 10.39
CA VAL A 249 7.30 -6.88 11.08
C VAL A 249 8.42 -5.86 10.90
N ILE A 250 9.03 -5.41 12.01
CA ILE A 250 10.28 -4.67 11.98
C ILE A 250 11.42 -5.69 11.86
N VAL A 251 12.13 -5.68 10.75
CA VAL A 251 13.19 -6.67 10.46
C VAL A 251 14.56 -6.25 10.98
N ALA A 252 14.78 -4.95 11.13
CA ALA A 252 16.01 -4.36 11.67
C ALA A 252 15.73 -2.97 12.22
N SER A 253 16.60 -2.51 13.12
CA SER A 253 16.66 -1.13 13.61
C SER A 253 18.10 -0.69 13.68
N GLY A 254 18.39 0.61 13.51
CA GLY A 254 19.74 1.15 13.51
C GLY A 254 19.76 2.64 13.21
N GLU A 255 20.98 3.17 13.06
CA GLU A 255 21.23 4.55 12.68
C GLU A 255 21.79 4.60 11.24
N TYR A 256 21.26 5.50 10.43
CA TYR A 256 21.78 5.79 9.10
C TYR A 256 22.39 7.20 9.12
N ARG A 257 23.63 7.33 8.65
CA ARG A 257 24.30 8.61 8.50
C ARG A 257 24.19 9.06 7.05
N LEU A 258 23.47 10.15 6.83
CA LEU A 258 23.54 10.82 5.53
C LEU A 258 24.98 11.27 5.29
N ALA A 259 25.47 11.08 4.07
CA ALA A 259 26.72 11.70 3.67
C ALA A 259 26.57 13.22 3.82
N GLU A 260 27.53 13.87 4.47
CA GLU A 260 27.57 15.33 4.48
C GLU A 260 27.65 15.78 3.02
N GLY A 261 26.55 16.40 2.52
CA GLY A 261 26.57 16.99 1.20
C GLY A 261 27.65 18.04 1.19
N ASP A 262 28.55 17.97 0.23
CA ASP A 262 29.46 19.06 -0.07
C ASP A 262 28.59 20.31 -0.24
N ALA A 263 28.63 21.18 0.76
CA ALA A 263 28.03 22.50 0.69
C ALA A 263 28.82 23.27 -0.37
N ALA A 264 28.31 23.28 -1.61
CA ALA A 264 28.82 24.08 -2.69
C ALA A 264 28.27 25.51 -2.61
#